data_1210dfe2ddd036b8e3d7a4de4620e4c9
#
_entry.id   1210dfe2ddd036b8e3d7a4de4620e4c9
#
_cell.length_a   1.000
_cell.length_b   1.000
_cell.length_c   1.000
_cell.angle_alpha   90.00
_cell.angle_beta   90.00
_cell.angle_gamma   90.00
#
_symmetry.space_group_name_H-M   'P 1'
#
loop_
_entity.id
_entity.type
_entity.pdbx_description
1 polymer ?
#
loop_
_entity_poly.entity_id
_entity_poly.type
_entity_poly.pdbx_seq_one_letter_code
_entity_poly.pdbx_strand_id
1 'polypeptide(L)'
;MLSEMDQEMKKRGLGAVVVNGDSTFGNPELYYVVGAGIPRGGIYLKVRSQDPVLVVSNIDVGSAKKGRVSRIETYSEYGYEKIMKQYGRNRAQTILYDKILRKHRARGKIGFYGKVEVSSFIALIESLRKKGHKVLGEKRPTLLDALRETKDKVEVEKIRNVGSRTEKVVERTLDILRNSSADGTKVIYQGEPLTVGKIKRHIRNFLADENLVNIEDMIFAAGPGSSDPHYRGEESDPIRVGEPIVFDIFPQEPGGYCFDTTRTYVLRKPSQEVRSMYEAVLEAQLTALDNLRAGVNARQVAEKVCDVFEKRGYKTQRDLARGDEAARTTGFIHSLGHGVGLTIGERPSLSVLVDEPLREGHVTSVEPGLYKPGLGGVRIEDIVVIRKGGVENLSTLDKTFELWRS
;
A
#
# COMPACT_ATOMS: atom_id res chain seq x y z
N MET A 1 -13.45 6.80 -7.09
CA MET A 1 -14.45 6.37 -6.06
C MET A 1 -15.46 5.38 -6.64
N LEU A 2 -16.01 4.48 -5.82
CA LEU A 2 -16.94 3.43 -6.31
C LEU A 2 -18.24 4.00 -6.93
N SER A 3 -18.68 5.18 -6.46
CA SER A 3 -19.80 5.92 -7.02
C SER A 3 -19.62 6.32 -8.50
N GLU A 4 -18.39 6.34 -8.99
CA GLU A 4 -18.04 6.69 -10.38
C GLU A 4 -17.99 5.48 -11.32
N MET A 5 -18.30 4.26 -10.81
CA MET A 5 -18.19 3.00 -11.55
C MET A 5 -18.87 3.06 -12.93
N ASP A 6 -20.13 3.48 -12.99
CA ASP A 6 -20.86 3.53 -14.26
C ASP A 6 -20.29 4.55 -15.25
N GLN A 7 -19.77 5.68 -14.75
CA GLN A 7 -19.10 6.68 -15.56
C GLN A 7 -17.79 6.16 -16.14
N GLU A 8 -16.96 5.50 -15.30
CA GLU A 8 -15.70 4.89 -15.75
C GLU A 8 -15.94 3.72 -16.72
N MET A 9 -16.96 2.90 -16.47
CA MET A 9 -17.40 1.87 -17.43
C MET A 9 -17.80 2.47 -18.78
N LYS A 10 -18.52 3.60 -18.78
CA LYS A 10 -18.91 4.31 -20.02
C LYS A 10 -17.70 4.83 -20.77
N LYS A 11 -16.76 5.50 -20.10
CA LYS A 11 -15.52 6.01 -20.72
C LYS A 11 -14.70 4.91 -21.39
N ARG A 12 -14.67 3.70 -20.80
CA ARG A 12 -13.92 2.54 -21.27
C ARG A 12 -14.71 1.65 -22.25
N GLY A 13 -15.97 1.99 -22.51
CA GLY A 13 -16.85 1.21 -23.40
C GLY A 13 -17.20 -0.17 -22.82
N LEU A 14 -17.15 -0.34 -21.48
CA LEU A 14 -17.51 -1.59 -20.82
C LEU A 14 -19.01 -1.67 -20.60
N GLY A 15 -19.60 -2.82 -20.95
CA GLY A 15 -20.99 -3.15 -20.66
C GLY A 15 -21.17 -3.86 -19.31
N ALA A 16 -20.16 -4.59 -18.87
CA ALA A 16 -20.14 -5.24 -17.58
C ALA A 16 -18.71 -5.33 -17.01
N VAL A 17 -18.65 -5.47 -15.68
CA VAL A 17 -17.42 -5.68 -14.91
C VAL A 17 -17.62 -6.91 -14.04
N VAL A 18 -16.68 -7.82 -14.08
CA VAL A 18 -16.59 -8.98 -13.18
C VAL A 18 -15.35 -8.82 -12.32
N VAL A 19 -15.51 -8.93 -11.01
CA VAL A 19 -14.38 -9.01 -10.07
C VAL A 19 -14.50 -10.30 -9.29
N ASN A 20 -13.45 -11.11 -9.30
CA ASN A 20 -13.48 -12.41 -8.65
C ASN A 20 -12.20 -12.74 -7.90
N GLY A 21 -12.28 -13.77 -7.07
CA GLY A 21 -11.16 -14.35 -6.35
C GLY A 21 -11.61 -15.35 -5.32
N ASP A 22 -10.67 -16.17 -4.89
CA ASP A 22 -10.90 -17.26 -3.93
C ASP A 22 -10.99 -16.75 -2.48
N SER A 23 -10.75 -15.47 -2.25
CA SER A 23 -10.91 -14.77 -0.98
C SER A 23 -10.91 -13.26 -1.22
N THR A 24 -11.51 -12.49 -0.32
CA THR A 24 -11.31 -11.03 -0.27
C THR A 24 -10.00 -10.68 0.46
N PHE A 25 -9.48 -11.57 1.30
CA PHE A 25 -8.19 -11.39 1.97
C PHE A 25 -7.06 -11.47 0.95
N GLY A 26 -6.21 -10.46 0.89
CA GLY A 26 -5.16 -10.36 -0.13
C GLY A 26 -5.65 -10.12 -1.57
N ASN A 27 -6.94 -9.78 -1.76
CA ASN A 27 -7.52 -9.40 -3.04
C ASN A 27 -8.19 -8.02 -2.92
N PRO A 28 -7.43 -6.94 -3.07
CA PRO A 28 -7.91 -5.58 -2.87
C PRO A 28 -9.03 -5.18 -3.82
N GLU A 29 -9.05 -5.69 -5.06
CA GLU A 29 -10.09 -5.40 -6.03
C GLU A 29 -11.44 -5.97 -5.59
N LEU A 30 -11.45 -7.23 -5.13
CA LEU A 30 -12.69 -7.88 -4.67
C LEU A 30 -13.16 -7.25 -3.35
N TYR A 31 -12.23 -6.99 -2.40
CA TYR A 31 -12.57 -6.30 -1.16
C TYR A 31 -13.15 -4.91 -1.43
N TYR A 32 -12.56 -4.15 -2.37
CA TYR A 32 -13.00 -2.80 -2.73
C TYR A 32 -14.47 -2.78 -3.17
N VAL A 33 -14.87 -3.69 -4.06
CA VAL A 33 -16.25 -3.71 -4.56
C VAL A 33 -17.24 -4.34 -3.59
N VAL A 34 -16.80 -5.27 -2.74
CA VAL A 34 -17.65 -5.99 -1.77
C VAL A 34 -17.76 -5.26 -0.43
N GLY A 35 -16.65 -4.75 0.11
CA GLY A 35 -16.59 -4.02 1.38
C GLY A 35 -16.70 -4.89 2.63
N ALA A 36 -16.49 -6.20 2.52
CA ALA A 36 -16.50 -7.15 3.63
C ALA A 36 -15.50 -8.29 3.43
N GLY A 37 -15.04 -8.88 4.54
CA GLY A 37 -14.20 -10.07 4.53
C GLY A 37 -15.03 -11.32 4.18
N ILE A 38 -14.73 -11.95 3.04
CA ILE A 38 -15.36 -13.20 2.59
C ILE A 38 -14.26 -14.25 2.41
N PRO A 39 -14.17 -15.26 3.30
CA PRO A 39 -13.06 -16.22 3.29
C PRO A 39 -12.90 -17.02 1.99
N ARG A 40 -14.00 -17.38 1.34
CA ARG A 40 -14.01 -18.11 0.07
C ARG A 40 -14.27 -17.21 -1.14
N GLY A 41 -14.17 -15.89 -0.95
CA GLY A 41 -14.37 -14.92 -2.02
C GLY A 41 -15.74 -15.00 -2.69
N GLY A 42 -15.76 -14.77 -4.00
CA GLY A 42 -16.99 -14.77 -4.78
C GLY A 42 -16.81 -14.13 -6.14
N ILE A 43 -17.91 -14.01 -6.84
CA ILE A 43 -17.99 -13.37 -8.15
C ILE A 43 -18.87 -12.12 -8.01
N TYR A 44 -18.26 -10.96 -8.03
CA TYR A 44 -18.97 -9.69 -8.15
C TYR A 44 -19.22 -9.42 -9.63
N LEU A 45 -20.47 -9.10 -9.98
CA LEU A 45 -20.86 -8.67 -11.31
C LEU A 45 -21.59 -7.33 -11.24
N LYS A 46 -21.08 -6.35 -11.96
CA LYS A 46 -21.74 -5.07 -12.22
C LYS A 46 -22.04 -4.97 -13.72
N VAL A 47 -23.30 -4.92 -14.08
CA VAL A 47 -23.76 -4.51 -15.40
C VAL A 47 -23.98 -3.01 -15.37
N ARG A 48 -23.52 -2.29 -16.40
CA ARG A 48 -23.63 -0.83 -16.44
C ARG A 48 -25.09 -0.39 -16.26
N SER A 49 -25.31 0.61 -15.41
CA SER A 49 -26.62 1.17 -15.05
C SER A 49 -27.57 0.20 -14.33
N GLN A 50 -27.05 -0.91 -13.77
CA GLN A 50 -27.81 -1.82 -12.91
C GLN A 50 -27.11 -1.96 -11.57
N ASP A 51 -27.84 -2.36 -10.53
CA ASP A 51 -27.24 -2.69 -9.25
C ASP A 51 -26.33 -3.93 -9.36
N PRO A 52 -25.20 -3.95 -8.64
CA PRO A 52 -24.32 -5.10 -8.67
C PRO A 52 -24.93 -6.33 -7.98
N VAL A 53 -24.49 -7.50 -8.41
CA VAL A 53 -24.77 -8.77 -7.73
C VAL A 53 -23.48 -9.41 -7.26
N LEU A 54 -23.52 -10.05 -6.11
CA LEU A 54 -22.42 -10.84 -5.56
C LEU A 54 -22.86 -12.30 -5.45
N VAL A 55 -22.17 -13.19 -6.15
CA VAL A 55 -22.44 -14.63 -6.10
C VAL A 55 -21.39 -15.30 -5.22
N VAL A 56 -21.83 -15.98 -4.17
CA VAL A 56 -20.96 -16.58 -3.14
C VAL A 56 -21.36 -18.02 -2.83
N SER A 57 -20.52 -18.71 -2.06
CA SER A 57 -20.92 -19.99 -1.44
C SER A 57 -22.02 -19.79 -0.41
N ASN A 58 -22.91 -20.78 -0.23
CA ASN A 58 -23.99 -20.75 0.77
C ASN A 58 -23.46 -20.44 2.19
N ILE A 59 -22.27 -20.93 2.52
CA ILE A 59 -21.67 -20.72 3.84
C ILE A 59 -21.16 -19.30 4.05
N ASP A 60 -20.94 -18.53 2.98
CA ASP A 60 -20.40 -17.17 3.03
C ASP A 60 -21.49 -16.08 2.94
N VAL A 61 -22.77 -16.45 2.82
CA VAL A 61 -23.88 -15.48 2.73
C VAL A 61 -23.92 -14.55 3.94
N GLY A 62 -23.65 -15.07 5.14
CA GLY A 62 -23.62 -14.26 6.36
C GLY A 62 -22.50 -13.21 6.34
N SER A 63 -21.33 -13.55 5.80
CA SER A 63 -20.21 -12.62 5.61
C SER A 63 -20.52 -11.60 4.51
N ALA A 64 -21.08 -12.05 3.40
CA ALA A 64 -21.43 -11.19 2.27
C ALA A 64 -22.47 -10.10 2.65
N LYS A 65 -23.43 -10.42 3.51
CA LYS A 65 -24.44 -9.47 4.02
C LYS A 65 -23.86 -8.32 4.84
N LYS A 66 -22.62 -8.44 5.33
CA LYS A 66 -21.93 -7.36 6.04
C LYS A 66 -21.29 -6.35 5.08
N GLY A 67 -21.25 -6.66 3.80
CA GLY A 67 -20.69 -5.81 2.75
C GLY A 67 -21.67 -4.78 2.21
N ARG A 68 -21.28 -4.13 1.14
CA ARG A 68 -22.03 -3.06 0.49
C ARG A 68 -22.92 -3.52 -0.68
N VAL A 69 -22.85 -4.80 -1.07
CA VAL A 69 -23.65 -5.36 -2.16
C VAL A 69 -24.91 -5.96 -1.57
N SER A 70 -26.06 -5.36 -1.88
CA SER A 70 -27.37 -5.79 -1.34
C SER A 70 -27.90 -7.05 -2.00
N ARG A 71 -27.61 -7.25 -3.29
CA ARG A 71 -28.06 -8.42 -4.05
C ARG A 71 -27.06 -9.55 -3.96
N ILE A 72 -27.34 -10.53 -3.12
CA ILE A 72 -26.49 -11.70 -2.91
C ILE A 72 -27.21 -12.92 -3.50
N GLU A 73 -26.51 -13.68 -4.32
CA GLU A 73 -26.95 -14.94 -4.89
C GLU A 73 -25.93 -16.04 -4.51
N THR A 74 -26.32 -17.30 -4.60
CA THR A 74 -25.45 -18.43 -4.24
C THR A 74 -25.10 -19.30 -5.43
N TYR A 75 -23.98 -20.01 -5.37
CA TYR A 75 -23.60 -20.97 -6.41
C TYR A 75 -24.67 -22.08 -6.59
N SER A 76 -25.37 -22.45 -5.50
CA SER A 76 -26.44 -23.45 -5.55
C SER A 76 -27.64 -23.03 -6.38
N GLU A 77 -27.99 -21.72 -6.41
CA GLU A 77 -29.04 -21.16 -7.26
C GLU A 77 -28.75 -21.33 -8.76
N TYR A 78 -27.48 -21.52 -9.12
CA TYR A 78 -27.04 -21.82 -10.48
C TYR A 78 -26.92 -23.31 -10.75
N GLY A 79 -27.21 -24.17 -9.75
CA GLY A 79 -27.06 -25.61 -9.83
C GLY A 79 -25.61 -26.09 -9.91
N TYR A 80 -24.67 -25.35 -9.31
CA TYR A 80 -23.24 -25.55 -9.48
C TYR A 80 -22.77 -26.95 -9.05
N GLU A 81 -23.34 -27.50 -7.97
CA GLU A 81 -23.01 -28.84 -7.48
C GLU A 81 -23.36 -29.94 -8.51
N LYS A 82 -24.52 -29.82 -9.17
CA LYS A 82 -24.94 -30.74 -10.25
C LYS A 82 -23.99 -30.61 -11.46
N ILE A 83 -23.64 -29.38 -11.82
CA ILE A 83 -22.73 -29.09 -12.94
C ILE A 83 -21.34 -29.66 -12.65
N MET A 84 -20.84 -29.50 -11.41
CA MET A 84 -19.56 -30.07 -11.00
C MET A 84 -19.52 -31.60 -11.10
N LYS A 85 -20.57 -32.26 -10.61
CA LYS A 85 -20.68 -33.74 -10.69
C LYS A 85 -20.70 -34.23 -12.14
N GLN A 86 -21.38 -33.50 -13.03
CA GLN A 86 -21.56 -33.92 -14.42
C GLN A 86 -20.36 -33.60 -15.31
N TYR A 87 -19.69 -32.46 -15.11
CA TYR A 87 -18.70 -31.94 -16.08
C TYR A 87 -17.29 -31.77 -15.50
N GLY A 88 -17.09 -32.02 -14.21
CA GLY A 88 -15.84 -31.75 -13.51
C GLY A 88 -15.59 -30.24 -13.27
N ARG A 89 -14.61 -29.92 -12.43
CA ARG A 89 -14.39 -28.58 -11.87
C ARG A 89 -14.17 -27.50 -12.95
N ASN A 90 -13.30 -27.75 -13.91
CA ASN A 90 -12.89 -26.74 -14.90
C ASN A 90 -14.06 -26.35 -15.84
N ARG A 91 -14.81 -27.35 -16.33
CA ARG A 91 -16.00 -27.09 -17.17
C ARG A 91 -17.15 -26.48 -16.36
N ALA A 92 -17.29 -26.90 -15.10
CA ALA A 92 -18.31 -26.35 -14.21
C ALA A 92 -18.13 -24.85 -13.97
N GLN A 93 -16.89 -24.41 -13.79
CA GLN A 93 -16.59 -22.97 -13.62
C GLN A 93 -17.02 -22.18 -14.87
N THR A 94 -16.65 -22.63 -16.07
CA THR A 94 -17.06 -21.96 -17.32
C THR A 94 -18.59 -21.90 -17.46
N ILE A 95 -19.30 -22.98 -17.09
CA ILE A 95 -20.77 -23.02 -17.17
C ILE A 95 -21.39 -22.07 -16.13
N LEU A 96 -20.83 -22.00 -14.93
CA LEU A 96 -21.27 -21.09 -13.89
C LEU A 96 -21.17 -19.62 -14.36
N TYR A 97 -20.01 -19.19 -14.83
CA TYR A 97 -19.84 -17.82 -15.35
C TYR A 97 -20.77 -17.53 -16.52
N ASP A 98 -20.93 -18.44 -17.48
CA ASP A 98 -21.85 -18.28 -18.60
C ASP A 98 -23.28 -18.08 -18.13
N LYS A 99 -23.76 -18.89 -17.15
CA LYS A 99 -25.09 -18.75 -16.55
C LYS A 99 -25.26 -17.40 -15.85
N ILE A 100 -24.28 -16.97 -15.03
CA ILE A 100 -24.32 -15.69 -14.33
C ILE A 100 -24.41 -14.55 -15.35
N LEU A 101 -23.53 -14.51 -16.33
CA LEU A 101 -23.49 -13.44 -17.34
C LEU A 101 -24.80 -13.37 -18.13
N ARG A 102 -25.38 -14.51 -18.52
CA ARG A 102 -26.65 -14.56 -19.26
C ARG A 102 -27.85 -14.17 -18.39
N LYS A 103 -27.95 -14.67 -17.16
CA LYS A 103 -29.03 -14.34 -16.23
C LYS A 103 -29.13 -12.83 -15.99
N HIS A 104 -27.99 -12.18 -15.82
CA HIS A 104 -27.91 -10.74 -15.59
C HIS A 104 -27.79 -9.90 -16.88
N ARG A 105 -27.92 -10.53 -18.05
CA ARG A 105 -27.86 -9.84 -19.35
C ARG A 105 -26.60 -9.00 -19.54
N ALA A 106 -25.47 -9.49 -19.06
CA ALA A 106 -24.18 -8.85 -19.27
C ALA A 106 -23.83 -8.85 -20.79
N ARG A 107 -23.91 -7.69 -21.42
CA ARG A 107 -23.72 -7.52 -22.85
C ARG A 107 -22.58 -6.54 -23.14
N GLY A 108 -22.10 -6.55 -24.39
CA GLY A 108 -21.00 -5.69 -24.81
C GLY A 108 -19.64 -6.20 -24.31
N LYS A 109 -18.70 -5.29 -24.11
CA LYS A 109 -17.36 -5.60 -23.61
C LYS A 109 -17.44 -5.85 -22.10
N ILE A 110 -16.83 -6.95 -21.64
CA ILE A 110 -16.81 -7.36 -20.23
C ILE A 110 -15.37 -7.30 -19.73
N GLY A 111 -15.10 -6.44 -18.74
CA GLY A 111 -13.82 -6.40 -18.05
C GLY A 111 -13.78 -7.42 -16.89
N PHE A 112 -12.67 -8.12 -16.75
CA PHE A 112 -12.44 -9.06 -15.66
C PHE A 112 -11.28 -8.58 -14.80
N TYR A 113 -11.45 -8.61 -13.48
CA TYR A 113 -10.52 -8.12 -12.47
C TYR A 113 -10.44 -9.06 -11.27
N GLY A 114 -9.45 -8.84 -10.42
CA GLY A 114 -9.22 -9.60 -9.19
C GLY A 114 -7.92 -10.41 -9.23
N LYS A 115 -7.53 -10.95 -8.09
CA LYS A 115 -6.37 -11.83 -7.99
C LYS A 115 -6.80 -13.27 -8.21
N VAL A 116 -6.23 -13.90 -9.26
CA VAL A 116 -6.57 -15.26 -9.68
C VAL A 116 -5.31 -16.00 -10.14
N GLU A 117 -5.36 -17.32 -10.18
CA GLU A 117 -4.31 -18.12 -10.82
C GLU A 117 -4.40 -17.92 -12.34
N VAL A 118 -3.31 -17.47 -12.94
CA VAL A 118 -3.27 -16.95 -14.31
C VAL A 118 -3.63 -18.01 -15.35
N SER A 119 -3.09 -19.22 -15.25
CA SER A 119 -3.24 -20.26 -16.27
C SER A 119 -4.69 -20.74 -16.38
N SER A 120 -5.31 -21.10 -15.25
CA SER A 120 -6.73 -21.50 -15.20
C SER A 120 -7.67 -20.37 -15.61
N PHE A 121 -7.29 -19.12 -15.32
CA PHE A 121 -8.10 -17.97 -15.68
C PHE A 121 -8.05 -17.69 -17.19
N ILE A 122 -6.89 -17.83 -17.85
CA ILE A 122 -6.79 -17.74 -19.32
C ILE A 122 -7.71 -18.76 -19.98
N ALA A 123 -7.68 -20.03 -19.50
CA ALA A 123 -8.54 -21.09 -20.04
C ALA A 123 -10.04 -20.79 -19.87
N LEU A 124 -10.41 -20.18 -18.70
CA LEU A 124 -11.79 -19.69 -18.47
C LEU A 124 -12.18 -18.62 -19.48
N ILE A 125 -11.33 -17.60 -19.66
CA ILE A 125 -11.59 -16.49 -20.61
C ILE A 125 -11.74 -16.97 -22.03
N GLU A 126 -10.86 -17.87 -22.49
CA GLU A 126 -10.97 -18.49 -23.82
C GLU A 126 -12.29 -19.25 -24.00
N SER A 127 -12.68 -20.01 -22.96
CA SER A 127 -13.93 -20.76 -22.97
C SER A 127 -15.16 -19.84 -23.01
N LEU A 128 -15.14 -18.72 -22.30
CA LEU A 128 -16.21 -17.71 -22.33
C LEU A 128 -16.29 -17.00 -23.68
N ARG A 129 -15.15 -16.71 -24.30
CA ARG A 129 -15.10 -16.15 -25.66
C ARG A 129 -15.70 -17.10 -26.69
N LYS A 130 -15.40 -18.40 -26.60
CA LYS A 130 -16.01 -19.44 -27.46
C LYS A 130 -17.55 -19.52 -27.26
N LYS A 131 -18.07 -19.12 -26.09
CA LYS A 131 -19.52 -19.03 -25.82
C LYS A 131 -20.14 -17.69 -26.26
N GLY A 132 -19.37 -16.81 -26.90
CA GLY A 132 -19.84 -15.55 -27.48
C GLY A 132 -19.73 -14.33 -26.55
N HIS A 133 -19.10 -14.46 -25.37
CA HIS A 133 -18.87 -13.31 -24.49
C HIS A 133 -17.67 -12.49 -24.98
N LYS A 134 -17.83 -11.16 -25.06
CA LYS A 134 -16.74 -10.23 -25.45
C LYS A 134 -15.89 -9.85 -24.23
N VAL A 135 -15.09 -10.79 -23.73
CA VAL A 135 -14.22 -10.57 -22.59
C VAL A 135 -12.92 -9.88 -23.02
N LEU A 136 -12.54 -8.82 -22.31
CA LEU A 136 -11.35 -8.01 -22.57
C LEU A 136 -10.50 -7.87 -21.30
N GLY A 137 -9.16 -7.83 -21.51
CA GLY A 137 -8.22 -7.29 -20.54
C GLY A 137 -8.02 -5.79 -20.77
N GLU A 138 -7.69 -5.06 -19.74
CA GLU A 138 -7.31 -3.66 -19.82
C GLU A 138 -5.82 -3.46 -19.58
N LYS A 139 -5.26 -2.42 -20.20
CA LYS A 139 -3.94 -1.90 -19.85
C LYS A 139 -4.06 -1.07 -18.57
N ARG A 140 -2.98 -0.96 -17.81
CA ARG A 140 -2.93 -0.06 -16.65
C ARG A 140 -2.91 1.42 -17.08
N PRO A 141 -3.55 2.31 -16.32
CA PRO A 141 -4.39 2.03 -15.16
C PRO A 141 -5.73 1.38 -15.57
N THR A 142 -6.09 0.30 -14.89
CA THR A 142 -7.37 -0.39 -15.09
C THR A 142 -8.53 0.43 -14.54
N LEU A 143 -9.76 0.01 -14.80
CA LEU A 143 -10.95 0.63 -14.21
C LEU A 143 -10.88 0.67 -12.68
N LEU A 144 -10.46 -0.43 -12.04
CA LEU A 144 -10.38 -0.48 -10.59
C LEU A 144 -9.20 0.33 -10.03
N ASP A 145 -8.06 0.40 -10.73
CA ASP A 145 -6.99 1.32 -10.37
C ASP A 145 -7.50 2.77 -10.33
N ALA A 146 -8.22 3.20 -11.37
CA ALA A 146 -8.75 4.56 -11.45
C ALA A 146 -9.81 4.87 -10.37
N LEU A 147 -10.65 3.90 -10.01
CA LEU A 147 -11.66 4.08 -8.97
C LEU A 147 -11.06 4.13 -7.56
N ARG A 148 -9.96 3.39 -7.32
CA ARG A 148 -9.27 3.33 -6.02
C ARG A 148 -8.33 4.51 -5.80
N GLU A 149 -7.91 5.18 -6.85
CA GLU A 149 -6.92 6.25 -6.79
C GLU A 149 -7.35 7.40 -5.86
N THR A 150 -8.64 7.80 -5.91
CA THR A 150 -9.22 8.78 -4.98
C THR A 150 -10.05 8.09 -3.91
N LYS A 151 -9.90 8.51 -2.65
CA LYS A 151 -10.58 7.96 -1.48
C LYS A 151 -11.74 8.86 -1.05
N ASP A 152 -12.86 8.26 -0.71
CA ASP A 152 -13.97 8.97 -0.07
C ASP A 152 -13.69 9.16 1.44
N LYS A 153 -14.60 9.88 2.13
CA LYS A 153 -14.44 10.16 3.57
C LYS A 153 -14.38 8.89 4.42
N VAL A 154 -15.12 7.84 4.04
CA VAL A 154 -15.14 6.57 4.79
C VAL A 154 -13.83 5.82 4.60
N GLU A 155 -13.28 5.83 3.38
CA GLU A 155 -11.99 5.23 3.08
C GLU A 155 -10.84 5.95 3.80
N VAL A 156 -10.84 7.29 3.78
CA VAL A 156 -9.86 8.11 4.52
C VAL A 156 -9.90 7.81 6.02
N GLU A 157 -11.10 7.69 6.60
CA GLU A 157 -11.23 7.40 8.03
C GLU A 157 -10.73 5.99 8.39
N LYS A 158 -10.91 5.01 7.51
CA LYS A 158 -10.33 3.67 7.69
C LYS A 158 -8.80 3.71 7.66
N ILE A 159 -8.20 4.44 6.71
CA ILE A 159 -6.74 4.61 6.64
C ILE A 159 -6.24 5.31 7.92
N ARG A 160 -6.91 6.38 8.36
CA ARG A 160 -6.59 7.09 9.61
C ARG A 160 -6.63 6.16 10.83
N ASN A 161 -7.65 5.30 10.93
CA ASN A 161 -7.78 4.35 12.03
C ASN A 161 -6.62 3.34 12.05
N VAL A 162 -6.21 2.82 10.89
CA VAL A 162 -5.01 1.97 10.79
C VAL A 162 -3.77 2.75 11.21
N GLY A 163 -3.63 4.01 10.76
CA GLY A 163 -2.54 4.90 11.14
C GLY A 163 -2.43 5.09 12.66
N SER A 164 -3.51 5.45 13.31
CA SER A 164 -3.53 5.64 14.78
C SER A 164 -3.10 4.38 15.54
N ARG A 165 -3.48 3.19 15.07
CA ARG A 165 -3.04 1.92 15.67
C ARG A 165 -1.57 1.62 15.36
N THR A 166 -1.12 1.94 14.15
CA THR A 166 0.29 1.80 13.76
C THR A 166 1.19 2.69 14.60
N GLU A 167 0.79 3.94 14.84
CA GLU A 167 1.54 4.89 15.65
C GLU A 167 1.67 4.43 17.11
N LYS A 168 0.67 3.77 17.68
CA LYS A 168 0.79 3.13 19.00
C LYS A 168 1.86 2.02 19.02
N VAL A 169 1.94 1.24 17.93
CA VAL A 169 2.99 0.21 17.80
C VAL A 169 4.37 0.86 17.76
N VAL A 170 4.52 1.95 17.01
CA VAL A 170 5.77 2.73 16.95
C VAL A 170 6.12 3.27 18.33
N GLU A 171 5.21 3.95 19.03
CA GLU A 171 5.47 4.50 20.37
C GLU A 171 5.88 3.42 21.39
N ARG A 172 5.19 2.28 21.40
CA ARG A 172 5.59 1.15 22.27
C ARG A 172 6.99 0.62 21.93
N THR A 173 7.37 0.68 20.66
CA THR A 173 8.73 0.32 20.21
C THR A 173 9.75 1.35 20.70
N LEU A 174 9.41 2.64 20.61
CA LEU A 174 10.25 3.72 21.12
C LEU A 174 10.44 3.64 22.63
N ASP A 175 9.45 3.17 23.39
CA ASP A 175 9.58 2.96 24.84
C ASP A 175 10.63 1.90 25.17
N ILE A 176 10.76 0.84 24.35
CA ILE A 176 11.86 -0.13 24.50
C ILE A 176 13.21 0.57 24.30
N LEU A 177 13.35 1.36 23.25
CA LEU A 177 14.58 2.07 22.94
C LEU A 177 14.92 3.14 24.00
N ARG A 178 13.93 3.90 24.47
CA ARG A 178 14.10 4.93 25.52
C ARG A 178 14.50 4.33 26.87
N ASN A 179 13.96 3.14 27.20
CA ASN A 179 14.27 2.43 28.44
C ASN A 179 15.48 1.48 28.34
N SER A 180 16.21 1.53 27.24
CA SER A 180 17.48 0.83 27.08
C SER A 180 18.64 1.62 27.67
N SER A 181 19.77 0.96 27.93
CA SER A 181 21.02 1.56 28.36
C SER A 181 22.14 1.28 27.35
N ALA A 182 23.34 1.82 27.57
CA ALA A 182 24.49 1.54 26.72
C ALA A 182 25.59 0.82 27.50
N ASP A 183 26.17 -0.20 26.88
CA ASP A 183 27.45 -0.80 27.26
C ASP A 183 28.45 -0.60 26.09
N GLY A 184 29.36 0.37 26.24
CA GLY A 184 30.16 0.85 25.13
C GLY A 184 29.29 1.40 24.01
N THR A 185 29.36 0.81 22.82
CA THR A 185 28.52 1.14 21.67
C THR A 185 27.25 0.31 21.59
N LYS A 186 27.13 -0.77 22.38
CA LYS A 186 25.98 -1.68 22.33
C LYS A 186 24.81 -1.11 23.12
N VAL A 187 23.61 -1.28 22.59
CA VAL A 187 22.37 -0.98 23.30
C VAL A 187 21.91 -2.21 24.09
N ILE A 188 21.63 -2.02 25.38
CA ILE A 188 21.26 -3.07 26.32
C ILE A 188 19.81 -2.85 26.76
N TYR A 189 18.99 -3.87 26.63
CA TYR A 189 17.62 -3.88 27.13
C TYR A 189 17.40 -5.13 28.01
N GLN A 190 16.88 -4.93 29.21
CA GLN A 190 16.66 -6.00 30.20
C GLN A 190 17.91 -6.86 30.46
N GLY A 191 19.08 -6.22 30.51
CA GLY A 191 20.36 -6.89 30.80
C GLY A 191 21.03 -7.59 29.61
N GLU A 192 20.41 -7.57 28.42
CA GLU A 192 20.96 -8.23 27.24
C GLU A 192 21.17 -7.25 26.08
N PRO A 193 22.16 -7.51 25.18
CA PRO A 193 22.31 -6.76 23.94
C PRO A 193 21.03 -6.80 23.11
N LEU A 194 20.55 -5.62 22.72
CA LEU A 194 19.40 -5.47 21.85
C LEU A 194 19.82 -5.64 20.39
N THR A 195 19.14 -6.54 19.69
CA THR A 195 19.32 -6.79 18.27
C THR A 195 18.05 -6.46 17.48
N VAL A 196 18.19 -6.29 16.18
CA VAL A 196 17.05 -6.07 15.26
C VAL A 196 16.01 -7.19 15.41
N GLY A 197 16.44 -8.45 15.51
CA GLY A 197 15.51 -9.58 15.69
C GLY A 197 14.72 -9.51 17.00
N LYS A 198 15.36 -9.08 18.10
CA LYS A 198 14.66 -8.90 19.39
C LYS A 198 13.61 -7.81 19.31
N ILE A 199 13.95 -6.65 18.72
CA ILE A 199 12.99 -5.54 18.59
C ILE A 199 11.85 -5.89 17.63
N LYS A 200 12.13 -6.51 16.48
CA LYS A 200 11.10 -6.95 15.52
C LYS A 200 10.12 -7.96 16.14
N ARG A 201 10.58 -8.79 17.07
CA ARG A 201 9.71 -9.70 17.83
C ARG A 201 8.70 -8.93 18.70
N HIS A 202 9.15 -7.90 19.39
CA HIS A 202 8.26 -7.02 20.16
C HIS A 202 7.25 -6.32 19.23
N ILE A 203 7.71 -5.77 18.10
CA ILE A 203 6.84 -5.08 17.13
C ILE A 203 5.75 -6.02 16.61
N ARG A 204 6.08 -7.28 16.27
CA ARG A 204 5.08 -8.27 15.82
C ARG A 204 4.01 -8.53 16.89
N ASN A 205 4.39 -8.60 18.15
CA ASN A 205 3.44 -8.73 19.26
C ASN A 205 2.55 -7.49 19.38
N PHE A 206 3.13 -6.29 19.28
CA PHE A 206 2.38 -5.03 19.34
C PHE A 206 1.40 -4.89 18.18
N LEU A 207 1.77 -5.33 16.97
CA LEU A 207 0.86 -5.38 15.82
C LEU A 207 -0.32 -6.32 16.09
N ALA A 208 -0.06 -7.49 16.67
CA ALA A 208 -1.12 -8.44 17.04
C ALA A 208 -2.08 -7.86 18.09
N ASP A 209 -1.57 -7.16 19.10
CA ASP A 209 -2.38 -6.47 20.12
C ASP A 209 -3.31 -5.41 19.49
N GLU A 210 -2.84 -4.71 18.46
CA GLU A 210 -3.61 -3.72 17.72
C GLU A 210 -4.47 -4.33 16.58
N ASN A 211 -4.55 -5.66 16.48
CA ASN A 211 -5.24 -6.37 15.39
C ASN A 211 -4.81 -5.88 13.99
N LEU A 212 -3.51 -5.71 13.82
CA LEU A 212 -2.87 -5.38 12.55
C LEU A 212 -2.03 -6.55 12.06
N VAL A 213 -1.97 -6.71 10.74
CA VAL A 213 -1.15 -7.74 10.10
C VAL A 213 -0.03 -7.10 9.29
N ASN A 214 1.13 -7.71 9.36
CA ASN A 214 2.30 -7.30 8.61
C ASN A 214 2.46 -8.25 7.41
N ILE A 215 2.04 -7.80 6.23
CA ILE A 215 1.95 -8.67 5.05
C ILE A 215 3.31 -8.92 4.43
N GLU A 216 4.16 -7.87 4.38
CA GLU A 216 5.44 -7.90 3.66
C GLU A 216 6.65 -7.84 4.60
N ASP A 217 6.46 -7.97 5.93
CA ASP A 217 7.42 -7.63 6.97
C ASP A 217 7.62 -6.10 7.08
N MET A 218 8.54 -5.66 7.94
CA MET A 218 8.87 -4.26 8.21
C MET A 218 10.35 -4.02 7.95
N ILE A 219 10.75 -2.79 7.78
CA ILE A 219 12.14 -2.36 7.80
C ILE A 219 12.46 -1.85 9.20
N PHE A 220 13.44 -2.48 9.85
CA PHE A 220 14.08 -1.99 11.06
C PHE A 220 15.59 -2.12 10.85
N ALA A 221 16.13 -1.16 10.11
CA ALA A 221 17.51 -1.19 9.62
C ALA A 221 18.41 -0.29 10.48
N ALA A 222 19.41 -0.86 11.13
CA ALA A 222 20.31 -0.14 12.02
C ALA A 222 21.70 0.06 11.38
N GLY A 223 22.31 1.21 11.65
CA GLY A 223 23.67 1.55 11.23
C GLY A 223 23.88 1.54 9.72
N PRO A 224 25.05 1.10 9.22
CA PRO A 224 25.38 1.09 7.80
C PRO A 224 24.39 0.30 6.92
N GLY A 225 23.73 -0.74 7.45
CA GLY A 225 22.72 -1.50 6.74
C GLY A 225 21.54 -0.64 6.27
N SER A 226 21.19 0.39 7.01
CA SER A 226 20.10 1.32 6.65
C SER A 226 20.37 2.15 5.40
N SER A 227 21.57 2.07 4.82
CA SER A 227 21.90 2.72 3.53
C SER A 227 21.24 2.05 2.31
N ASP A 228 20.73 0.83 2.45
CA ASP A 228 19.85 0.20 1.48
C ASP A 228 18.40 0.48 1.89
N PRO A 229 17.60 1.21 1.08
CA PRO A 229 16.21 1.56 1.42
C PRO A 229 15.30 0.38 1.73
N HIS A 230 15.61 -0.80 1.17
CA HIS A 230 14.81 -2.01 1.33
C HIS A 230 15.45 -3.06 2.26
N TYR A 231 16.57 -2.75 2.88
CA TYR A 231 17.18 -3.64 3.85
C TYR A 231 16.30 -3.76 5.09
N ARG A 232 15.79 -4.94 5.31
CA ARG A 232 14.83 -5.19 6.40
C ARG A 232 15.48 -5.32 7.78
N GLY A 233 16.81 -5.47 7.84
CA GLY A 233 17.57 -5.80 9.04
C GLY A 233 17.56 -7.29 9.35
N GLU A 234 18.74 -7.87 9.57
CA GLU A 234 18.91 -9.26 9.97
C GLU A 234 18.66 -9.43 11.48
N GLU A 235 18.23 -10.61 11.91
CA GLU A 235 17.94 -10.88 13.32
C GLU A 235 19.13 -10.66 14.25
N SER A 236 20.35 -10.90 13.76
CA SER A 236 21.60 -10.75 14.50
C SER A 236 22.15 -9.32 14.51
N ASP A 237 21.62 -8.40 13.67
CA ASP A 237 22.14 -7.05 13.57
C ASP A 237 22.10 -6.35 14.93
N PRO A 238 23.24 -5.81 15.38
CA PRO A 238 23.28 -5.11 16.66
C PRO A 238 22.70 -3.70 16.50
N ILE A 239 21.97 -3.25 17.52
CA ILE A 239 21.61 -1.83 17.64
C ILE A 239 22.73 -1.13 18.41
N ARG A 240 23.25 -0.02 17.85
CA ARG A 240 24.36 0.73 18.44
C ARG A 240 24.01 2.20 18.65
N VAL A 241 24.62 2.77 19.68
CA VAL A 241 24.49 4.20 19.96
C VAL A 241 25.18 5.03 18.88
N GLY A 242 24.58 6.16 18.52
CA GLY A 242 25.12 7.09 17.50
C GLY A 242 24.87 6.69 16.05
N GLU A 243 24.41 5.47 15.80
CA GLU A 243 24.06 4.99 14.46
C GLU A 243 22.57 5.26 14.13
N PRO A 244 22.22 5.56 12.86
CA PRO A 244 20.85 5.75 12.45
C PRO A 244 20.07 4.44 12.48
N ILE A 245 18.81 4.51 12.86
CA ILE A 245 17.84 3.43 12.81
C ILE A 245 16.70 3.90 11.92
N VAL A 246 16.56 3.32 10.74
CA VAL A 246 15.40 3.54 9.87
C VAL A 246 14.34 2.51 10.28
N PHE A 247 13.26 3.01 10.85
CA PHE A 247 12.09 2.21 11.22
C PHE A 247 10.92 2.56 10.31
N ASP A 248 10.59 1.63 9.43
CA ASP A 248 9.55 1.75 8.42
C ASP A 248 8.58 0.57 8.58
N ILE A 249 7.30 0.91 8.77
CA ILE A 249 6.26 -0.07 9.11
C ILE A 249 4.96 0.24 8.34
N PHE A 250 4.49 -0.76 7.58
CA PHE A 250 3.37 -0.66 6.65
C PHE A 250 2.31 -1.74 6.87
N PRO A 251 1.70 -1.79 8.06
CA PRO A 251 0.72 -2.81 8.39
C PRO A 251 -0.62 -2.58 7.69
N GLN A 252 -1.43 -3.63 7.71
CA GLN A 252 -2.78 -3.66 7.16
C GLN A 252 -3.77 -4.13 8.22
N GLU A 253 -4.96 -3.57 8.22
CA GLU A 253 -6.12 -4.21 8.85
C GLU A 253 -6.43 -5.52 8.13
N PRO A 254 -6.79 -6.62 8.83
CA PRO A 254 -7.06 -7.90 8.17
C PRO A 254 -8.04 -7.80 7.00
N GLY A 255 -7.52 -7.91 5.77
CA GLY A 255 -8.28 -7.77 4.53
C GLY A 255 -8.78 -6.35 4.21
N GLY A 256 -8.32 -5.34 4.96
CA GLY A 256 -8.76 -3.95 4.84
C GLY A 256 -7.70 -2.99 4.31
N TYR A 257 -7.69 -1.77 4.87
CA TYR A 257 -6.80 -0.69 4.45
C TYR A 257 -5.41 -0.82 5.09
N CYS A 258 -4.41 -0.24 4.42
CA CYS A 258 -3.04 -0.12 4.88
C CYS A 258 -2.78 1.28 5.46
N PHE A 259 -1.71 1.38 6.23
CA PHE A 259 -1.04 2.63 6.56
C PHE A 259 0.45 2.43 6.40
N ASP A 260 1.20 3.50 6.17
CA ASP A 260 2.64 3.47 5.99
C ASP A 260 3.28 4.59 6.80
N THR A 261 4.42 4.31 7.43
CA THR A 261 5.14 5.36 8.15
C THR A 261 6.59 4.98 8.38
N THR A 262 7.46 5.92 8.08
CA THR A 262 8.88 5.81 8.39
C THR A 262 9.34 6.94 9.29
N ARG A 263 10.16 6.59 10.27
CA ARG A 263 10.95 7.54 11.06
C ARG A 263 12.38 7.05 11.16
N THR A 264 13.30 7.99 11.26
CA THR A 264 14.70 7.68 11.56
C THR A 264 15.04 8.17 12.96
N TYR A 265 15.63 7.29 13.74
CA TYR A 265 16.01 7.56 15.13
C TYR A 265 17.51 7.33 15.35
N VAL A 266 18.04 7.98 16.36
CA VAL A 266 19.39 7.73 16.88
C VAL A 266 19.36 7.71 18.41
N LEU A 267 20.05 6.75 19.01
CA LEU A 267 20.28 6.71 20.43
C LEU A 267 21.58 7.47 20.76
N ARG A 268 21.51 8.52 21.57
CA ARG A 268 22.55 9.52 21.82
C ARG A 268 22.84 10.39 20.58
N LYS A 269 24.00 11.10 20.62
CA LYS A 269 24.41 12.04 19.60
C LYS A 269 24.85 11.34 18.31
N PRO A 270 24.23 11.63 17.16
CA PRO A 270 24.68 11.11 15.87
C PRO A 270 25.98 11.78 15.42
N SER A 271 26.64 11.24 14.40
CA SER A 271 27.68 11.95 13.67
C SER A 271 27.12 13.24 13.02
N GLN A 272 27.99 14.22 12.77
CA GLN A 272 27.58 15.47 12.11
C GLN A 272 26.99 15.21 10.72
N GLU A 273 27.50 14.20 10.03
CA GLU A 273 27.02 13.84 8.70
C GLU A 273 25.61 13.27 8.73
N VAL A 274 25.31 12.33 9.64
CA VAL A 274 23.97 11.76 9.81
C VAL A 274 22.97 12.85 10.24
N ARG A 275 23.38 13.79 11.09
CA ARG A 275 22.58 14.95 11.46
C ARG A 275 22.24 15.83 10.25
N SER A 276 23.25 16.13 9.42
CA SER A 276 23.06 16.92 8.21
C SER A 276 22.11 16.25 7.20
N MET A 277 22.20 14.90 7.08
CA MET A 277 21.25 14.14 6.28
C MET A 277 19.82 14.26 6.84
N TYR A 278 19.66 14.14 8.17
CA TYR A 278 18.33 14.25 8.79
C TYR A 278 17.71 15.63 8.56
N GLU A 279 18.47 16.70 8.77
CA GLU A 279 18.02 18.07 8.53
C GLU A 279 17.62 18.31 7.07
N ALA A 280 18.38 17.74 6.12
CA ALA A 280 18.07 17.84 4.70
C ALA A 280 16.79 17.08 4.34
N VAL A 281 16.59 15.88 4.88
CA VAL A 281 15.38 15.06 4.66
C VAL A 281 14.15 15.75 5.27
N LEU A 282 14.28 16.32 6.45
CA LEU A 282 13.18 17.05 7.10
C LEU A 282 12.79 18.30 6.27
N GLU A 283 13.75 19.09 5.80
CA GLU A 283 13.50 20.25 4.93
C GLU A 283 12.82 19.81 3.62
N ALA A 284 13.30 18.75 3.01
CA ALA A 284 12.74 18.19 1.78
C ALA A 284 11.27 17.72 1.97
N GLN A 285 10.98 17.06 3.10
CA GLN A 285 9.61 16.62 3.42
C GLN A 285 8.68 17.82 3.64
N LEU A 286 9.10 18.80 4.43
CA LEU A 286 8.31 20.03 4.68
C LEU A 286 8.06 20.78 3.36
N THR A 287 9.09 20.88 2.49
CA THR A 287 8.95 21.48 1.15
C THR A 287 7.91 20.72 0.32
N ALA A 288 7.91 19.38 0.36
CA ALA A 288 6.90 18.59 -0.34
C ALA A 288 5.49 18.87 0.18
N LEU A 289 5.30 18.81 1.51
CA LEU A 289 4.01 19.03 2.17
C LEU A 289 3.42 20.40 1.84
N ASP A 290 4.24 21.45 1.83
CA ASP A 290 3.81 22.83 1.51
C ASP A 290 3.42 23.03 0.05
N ASN A 291 3.89 22.16 -0.85
CA ASN A 291 3.64 22.29 -2.28
C ASN A 291 2.57 21.30 -2.81
N LEU A 292 2.14 20.33 -2.01
CA LEU A 292 1.13 19.37 -2.39
C LEU A 292 -0.28 19.95 -2.27
N ARG A 293 -1.06 19.94 -3.34
CA ARG A 293 -2.50 20.24 -3.39
C ARG A 293 -3.12 19.75 -4.69
N ALA A 294 -4.44 19.70 -4.73
CA ALA A 294 -5.15 19.32 -5.96
C ALA A 294 -4.81 20.28 -7.12
N GLY A 295 -4.60 19.71 -8.31
CA GLY A 295 -4.22 20.41 -9.53
C GLY A 295 -2.71 20.58 -9.74
N VAL A 296 -1.89 20.39 -8.71
CA VAL A 296 -0.43 20.43 -8.86
C VAL A 296 0.04 19.12 -9.52
N ASN A 297 1.03 19.25 -10.39
CA ASN A 297 1.66 18.10 -11.03
C ASN A 297 2.60 17.38 -10.06
N ALA A 298 2.46 16.05 -9.94
CA ALA A 298 3.27 15.22 -9.05
C ALA A 298 4.79 15.38 -9.30
N ARG A 299 5.20 15.45 -10.59
CA ARG A 299 6.58 15.69 -10.99
C ARG A 299 7.14 16.97 -10.41
N GLN A 300 6.41 18.09 -10.48
CA GLN A 300 6.88 19.38 -10.00
C GLN A 300 7.20 19.37 -8.50
N VAL A 301 6.44 18.61 -7.71
CA VAL A 301 6.72 18.47 -6.28
C VAL A 301 7.99 17.63 -6.05
N ALA A 302 8.13 16.51 -6.77
CA ALA A 302 9.33 15.68 -6.69
C ALA A 302 10.60 16.43 -7.15
N GLU A 303 10.50 17.27 -8.18
CA GLU A 303 11.61 18.12 -8.65
C GLU A 303 12.03 19.15 -7.58
N LYS A 304 11.09 19.79 -6.88
CA LYS A 304 11.40 20.69 -5.77
C LYS A 304 12.13 19.99 -4.63
N VAL A 305 11.79 18.74 -4.34
CA VAL A 305 12.52 17.94 -3.34
C VAL A 305 13.95 17.64 -3.82
N CYS A 306 14.14 17.33 -5.09
CA CYS A 306 15.48 17.20 -5.67
C CYS A 306 16.28 18.51 -5.55
N ASP A 307 15.64 19.66 -5.78
CA ASP A 307 16.31 20.99 -5.64
C ASP A 307 16.82 21.23 -4.21
N VAL A 308 16.04 20.82 -3.18
CA VAL A 308 16.46 20.92 -1.77
C VAL A 308 17.73 20.07 -1.54
N PHE A 309 17.73 18.83 -2.00
CA PHE A 309 18.84 17.93 -1.82
C PHE A 309 20.11 18.37 -2.58
N GLU A 310 19.96 18.75 -3.85
CA GLU A 310 21.07 19.22 -4.68
C GLU A 310 21.72 20.52 -4.12
N LYS A 311 20.92 21.45 -3.58
CA LYS A 311 21.38 22.66 -2.91
C LYS A 311 22.23 22.37 -1.67
N ARG A 312 21.99 21.25 -1.00
CA ARG A 312 22.77 20.76 0.13
C ARG A 312 23.92 19.83 -0.27
N GLY A 313 24.16 19.65 -1.57
CA GLY A 313 25.25 18.84 -2.13
C GLY A 313 24.98 17.33 -2.19
N TYR A 314 23.73 16.90 -2.01
CA TYR A 314 23.35 15.50 -2.15
C TYR A 314 22.94 15.16 -3.58
N LYS A 315 23.27 13.94 -4.01
CA LYS A 315 22.85 13.40 -5.31
C LYS A 315 21.36 13.07 -5.30
N THR A 316 20.75 13.10 -6.50
CA THR A 316 19.34 12.77 -6.71
C THR A 316 19.16 11.84 -7.90
N GLN A 317 17.94 11.39 -8.14
CA GLN A 317 17.57 10.64 -9.35
C GLN A 317 17.89 11.41 -10.65
N ARG A 318 17.98 12.74 -10.60
CA ARG A 318 18.33 13.56 -11.76
C ARG A 318 19.80 13.38 -12.14
N ASP A 319 20.69 13.16 -11.17
CA ASP A 319 22.12 12.90 -11.43
C ASP A 319 22.30 11.54 -12.09
N LEU A 320 21.53 10.52 -11.66
CA LEU A 320 21.51 9.23 -12.34
C LEU A 320 21.06 9.37 -13.81
N ALA A 321 20.04 10.18 -14.06
CA ALA A 321 19.58 10.44 -15.43
C ALA A 321 20.62 11.19 -16.26
N ARG A 322 21.56 11.92 -15.65
CA ARG A 322 22.72 12.57 -16.28
C ARG A 322 23.93 11.65 -16.43
N GLY A 323 23.82 10.38 -16.01
CA GLY A 323 24.87 9.36 -16.16
C GLY A 323 25.79 9.20 -14.93
N ASP A 324 25.46 9.80 -13.79
CA ASP A 324 26.22 9.59 -12.55
C ASP A 324 25.79 8.28 -11.86
N GLU A 325 26.51 7.21 -12.13
CA GLU A 325 26.23 5.88 -11.60
C GLU A 325 26.25 5.80 -10.05
N ALA A 326 26.99 6.69 -9.37
CA ALA A 326 26.99 6.72 -7.91
C ALA A 326 25.62 7.15 -7.33
N ALA A 327 24.80 7.85 -8.11
CA ALA A 327 23.43 8.20 -7.73
C ALA A 327 22.47 6.99 -7.71
N ARG A 328 22.90 5.78 -8.05
CA ARG A 328 22.12 4.54 -7.87
C ARG A 328 22.00 4.12 -6.41
N THR A 329 23.03 4.41 -5.61
CA THR A 329 23.13 3.93 -4.22
C THR A 329 23.39 5.03 -3.22
N THR A 330 23.60 6.27 -3.68
CA THR A 330 23.95 7.40 -2.82
C THR A 330 23.06 8.60 -3.11
N GLY A 331 22.50 9.21 -2.07
CA GLY A 331 21.61 10.37 -2.16
C GLY A 331 20.13 9.99 -2.14
N PHE A 332 19.28 10.75 -2.84
CA PHE A 332 17.85 10.51 -2.99
C PHE A 332 17.59 9.62 -4.21
N ILE A 333 17.41 8.31 -3.99
CA ILE A 333 17.48 7.27 -5.02
C ILE A 333 16.13 6.60 -5.36
N HIS A 334 15.03 7.00 -4.70
CA HIS A 334 13.70 6.45 -4.94
C HIS A 334 12.65 7.56 -5.17
N SER A 335 11.40 7.19 -5.50
CA SER A 335 10.30 8.15 -5.65
C SER A 335 10.04 8.90 -4.35
N LEU A 336 9.46 10.09 -4.47
CA LEU A 336 9.06 10.89 -3.30
C LEU A 336 7.88 10.27 -2.53
N GLY A 337 7.09 9.42 -3.20
CA GLY A 337 5.95 8.76 -2.57
C GLY A 337 5.07 7.99 -3.55
N HIS A 338 4.16 7.25 -2.97
CA HIS A 338 3.20 6.39 -3.65
C HIS A 338 1.82 6.45 -2.98
N GLY A 339 0.78 5.99 -3.68
CA GLY A 339 -0.55 5.90 -3.12
C GLY A 339 -0.66 4.84 -2.03
N VAL A 340 -1.51 5.13 -1.05
CA VAL A 340 -1.84 4.23 0.06
C VAL A 340 -3.35 4.04 0.14
N GLY A 341 -3.78 2.81 0.30
CA GLY A 341 -5.19 2.44 0.38
C GLY A 341 -5.38 1.00 0.79
N LEU A 342 -5.91 0.17 -0.10
CA LEU A 342 -6.01 -1.29 0.11
C LEU A 342 -4.70 -2.01 -0.21
N THR A 343 -3.74 -1.30 -0.80
CA THR A 343 -2.37 -1.77 -1.01
C THR A 343 -1.41 -0.60 -0.82
N ILE A 344 -0.18 -0.92 -0.43
CA ILE A 344 0.96 -0.03 -0.54
C ILE A 344 1.39 0.03 -2.01
N GLY A 345 1.80 1.20 -2.49
CA GLY A 345 2.27 1.38 -3.86
C GLY A 345 1.16 1.48 -4.92
N GLU A 346 -0.10 1.76 -4.53
CA GLU A 346 -1.14 2.09 -5.51
C GLU A 346 -0.97 3.53 -6.06
N ARG A 347 -1.86 3.96 -6.94
CA ARG A 347 -1.82 5.35 -7.45
C ARG A 347 -2.36 6.35 -6.42
N PRO A 348 -1.86 7.62 -6.45
CA PRO A 348 -0.89 8.19 -7.37
C PRO A 348 0.56 7.83 -7.05
N SER A 349 1.51 8.17 -7.92
CA SER A 349 2.94 8.15 -7.64
C SER A 349 3.49 9.57 -7.66
N LEU A 350 4.31 9.91 -6.65
CA LEU A 350 5.04 11.18 -6.57
C LEU A 350 6.47 10.93 -7.07
N SER A 351 6.75 11.21 -8.34
CA SER A 351 8.04 10.92 -8.95
C SER A 351 8.39 11.93 -10.04
N VAL A 352 9.66 12.17 -10.25
CA VAL A 352 10.17 12.98 -11.38
C VAL A 352 9.81 12.37 -12.74
N LEU A 353 9.39 11.10 -12.77
CA LEU A 353 8.99 10.38 -13.98
C LEU A 353 7.49 10.44 -14.27
N VAL A 354 6.66 10.94 -13.33
CA VAL A 354 5.19 10.89 -13.42
C VAL A 354 4.62 12.29 -13.65
N ASP A 355 4.20 12.54 -14.89
CA ASP A 355 3.62 13.82 -15.32
C ASP A 355 2.09 13.77 -15.25
N GLU A 356 1.56 13.75 -14.04
CA GLU A 356 0.12 13.68 -13.81
C GLU A 356 -0.31 14.66 -12.71
N PRO A 357 -1.46 15.35 -12.89
CA PRO A 357 -1.98 16.24 -11.87
C PRO A 357 -2.55 15.45 -10.67
N LEU A 358 -2.26 15.91 -9.48
CA LEU A 358 -2.86 15.39 -8.26
C LEU A 358 -4.33 15.80 -8.19
N ARG A 359 -5.18 14.92 -7.67
CA ARG A 359 -6.61 15.15 -7.52
C ARG A 359 -7.00 15.19 -6.04
N GLU A 360 -8.04 15.95 -5.73
CA GLU A 360 -8.64 15.92 -4.39
C GLU A 360 -9.06 14.50 -4.04
N GLY A 361 -8.72 14.05 -2.83
CA GLY A 361 -8.98 12.69 -2.37
C GLY A 361 -7.90 11.67 -2.70
N HIS A 362 -6.83 12.03 -3.42
CA HIS A 362 -5.64 11.18 -3.45
C HIS A 362 -5.08 11.01 -2.04
N VAL A 363 -4.70 9.80 -1.68
CA VAL A 363 -3.96 9.50 -0.45
C VAL A 363 -2.60 8.96 -0.86
N THR A 364 -1.53 9.56 -0.36
CA THR A 364 -0.16 9.25 -0.79
C THR A 364 0.82 9.37 0.38
N SER A 365 1.91 8.58 0.33
CA SER A 365 3.08 8.82 1.16
C SER A 365 3.83 10.07 0.70
N VAL A 366 4.59 10.67 1.62
CA VAL A 366 5.59 11.72 1.38
C VAL A 366 6.82 11.31 2.17
N GLU A 367 7.78 10.69 1.49
CA GLU A 367 8.85 9.90 2.11
C GLU A 367 10.26 10.21 1.53
N PRO A 368 10.69 11.46 1.49
CA PRO A 368 12.05 11.72 1.04
C PRO A 368 13.06 10.99 1.92
N GLY A 369 14.14 10.50 1.31
CA GLY A 369 15.20 9.80 2.02
C GLY A 369 16.58 10.06 1.42
N LEU A 370 17.60 10.00 2.25
CA LEU A 370 19.01 10.07 1.85
C LEU A 370 19.75 8.83 2.34
N TYR A 371 20.57 8.27 1.47
CA TYR A 371 21.30 7.03 1.73
C TYR A 371 22.78 7.21 1.36
N LYS A 372 23.66 6.70 2.24
CA LYS A 372 25.11 6.73 2.01
C LYS A 372 25.73 5.39 2.44
N PRO A 373 26.23 4.57 1.48
CA PRO A 373 26.90 3.32 1.79
C PRO A 373 28.01 3.50 2.82
N GLY A 374 28.06 2.61 3.81
CA GLY A 374 29.01 2.65 4.92
C GLY A 374 28.65 3.59 6.08
N LEU A 375 27.69 4.50 5.89
CA LEU A 375 27.19 5.41 6.94
C LEU A 375 25.79 5.01 7.43
N GLY A 376 24.84 4.88 6.52
CA GLY A 376 23.45 4.56 6.79
C GLY A 376 22.48 5.39 5.96
N GLY A 377 21.20 5.30 6.32
CA GLY A 377 20.09 6.01 5.68
C GLY A 377 19.29 6.87 6.63
N VAL A 378 18.59 7.82 6.08
CA VAL A 378 17.57 8.65 6.75
C VAL A 378 16.33 8.73 5.86
N ARG A 379 15.17 8.39 6.40
CA ARG A 379 13.86 8.57 5.75
C ARG A 379 12.85 9.08 6.76
N ILE A 380 12.02 10.03 6.35
CA ILE A 380 10.88 10.53 7.13
C ILE A 380 9.68 10.46 6.22
N GLU A 381 8.63 9.80 6.67
CA GLU A 381 7.43 9.54 5.89
C GLU A 381 6.17 9.91 6.63
N ASP A 382 5.28 10.61 5.96
CA ASP A 382 3.91 10.86 6.39
C ASP A 382 2.93 10.43 5.30
N ILE A 383 1.74 10.01 5.70
CA ILE A 383 0.62 9.77 4.79
C ILE A 383 -0.29 10.99 4.79
N VAL A 384 -0.57 11.50 3.59
CA VAL A 384 -1.39 12.70 3.41
C VAL A 384 -2.55 12.47 2.46
N VAL A 385 -3.64 13.20 2.72
CA VAL A 385 -4.76 13.31 1.77
C VAL A 385 -4.64 14.64 1.02
N ILE A 386 -4.64 14.58 -0.30
CA ILE A 386 -4.62 15.77 -1.15
C ILE A 386 -5.96 16.49 -1.05
N ARG A 387 -5.93 17.79 -0.73
CA ARG A 387 -7.07 18.71 -0.65
C ARG A 387 -6.91 19.86 -1.64
N LYS A 388 -7.96 20.67 -1.84
CA LYS A 388 -7.93 21.83 -2.74
C LYS A 388 -6.87 22.86 -2.36
N GLY A 389 -6.74 23.16 -1.07
CA GLY A 389 -5.85 24.20 -0.55
C GLY A 389 -4.53 23.71 0.02
N GLY A 390 -4.23 22.40 -0.03
CA GLY A 390 -3.04 21.83 0.59
C GLY A 390 -3.20 20.34 0.83
N VAL A 391 -2.71 19.86 1.96
CA VAL A 391 -2.83 18.47 2.40
C VAL A 391 -3.47 18.39 3.79
N GLU A 392 -4.12 17.26 4.04
CA GLU A 392 -4.50 16.82 5.36
C GLU A 392 -3.54 15.70 5.76
N ASN A 393 -2.67 15.96 6.73
CA ASN A 393 -1.72 14.95 7.21
C ASN A 393 -2.45 13.95 8.12
N LEU A 394 -2.35 12.66 7.81
CA LEU A 394 -2.90 11.56 8.60
C LEU A 394 -1.92 11.02 9.62
N SER A 395 -0.62 11.32 9.47
CA SER A 395 0.44 10.92 10.40
C SER A 395 0.58 11.95 11.51
N THR A 396 0.60 11.47 12.77
CA THR A 396 0.72 12.32 13.96
C THR A 396 2.00 12.07 14.77
N LEU A 397 2.80 11.07 14.38
CA LEU A 397 4.09 10.77 15.02
C LEU A 397 5.05 11.94 14.93
N ASP A 398 5.66 12.27 16.07
CA ASP A 398 6.72 13.26 16.13
C ASP A 398 7.89 12.93 15.20
N LYS A 399 8.56 13.98 14.73
CA LYS A 399 9.81 13.88 13.98
C LYS A 399 11.02 14.04 14.91
N THR A 400 10.95 13.41 16.08
CA THR A 400 12.05 13.37 17.04
C THR A 400 13.15 12.46 16.50
N PHE A 401 14.38 12.98 16.38
CA PHE A 401 15.51 12.25 15.85
C PHE A 401 16.33 11.55 16.93
N GLU A 402 16.65 12.27 18.00
CA GLU A 402 17.48 11.77 19.10
C GLU A 402 16.58 11.30 20.26
N LEU A 403 16.62 9.99 20.56
CA LEU A 403 15.79 9.43 21.62
C LEU A 403 16.40 9.57 23.02
N TRP A 404 17.73 9.60 23.13
CA TRP A 404 18.42 9.85 24.38
C TRP A 404 19.04 11.24 24.34
N ARG A 405 18.63 12.10 25.24
CA ARG A 405 19.33 13.37 25.46
C ARG A 405 20.59 13.08 26.29
N SER A 406 21.69 13.65 25.87
CA SER A 406 23.00 13.61 26.58
C SER A 406 22.92 14.28 27.94
#